data_d71a577fc43083a300afb9de0c37f9cc
#
_entry.id   d71a577fc43083a300afb9de0c37f9cc
#
_cell.length_a   1.000
_cell.length_b   1.000
_cell.length_c   1.000
_cell.angle_alpha   90.00
_cell.angle_beta   90.00
_cell.angle_gamma   90.00
#
_symmetry.space_group_name_H-M   'P 1'
#
loop_
_entity.id
_entity.type
_entity.pdbx_description
1 polymer ?
#
loop_
_entity_poly.entity_id
_entity_poly.type
_entity_poly.pdbx_seq_one_letter_code
_entity_poly.pdbx_strand_id
1 'polypeptide(L)'
;SHHHGEHPRIGAVDVIPFTPWGITTMEDCIVLAQSVGREIAKKYLMPVYLYGEAALIPEHENLSLIRRGGYESLLQEIHRVADRKPDYGLTRLHPTLGAVAIGARNPLVAFNVNLKSTDIKIAKEIAKKVRGEYGGLTRVKAIGVNLRSRDLVQVSMNLLNYRMSTVVQAYELVKIEARRY
;
A
#
# COMPACT_ATOMS: atom_id res chain seq x y z
N SER A 1 12.12 12.74 -9.72
CA SER A 1 11.26 13.65 -8.96
C SER A 1 11.85 13.87 -7.56
N HIS A 2 11.80 15.10 -7.08
CA HIS A 2 12.28 15.46 -5.72
C HIS A 2 11.21 15.09 -4.66
N HIS A 3 10.85 13.81 -4.58
CA HIS A 3 9.87 13.35 -3.61
C HIS A 3 10.53 13.15 -2.24
N HIS A 4 9.96 13.74 -1.21
CA HIS A 4 10.40 13.64 0.18
C HIS A 4 9.30 13.08 1.11
N GLY A 5 8.30 12.36 0.57
CA GLY A 5 7.21 11.75 1.33
C GLY A 5 7.66 10.51 2.11
N GLU A 6 6.99 10.26 3.24
CA GLU A 6 7.28 9.13 4.14
C GLU A 6 6.84 7.77 3.55
N HIS A 7 5.95 7.75 2.56
CA HIS A 7 5.46 6.52 1.93
C HIS A 7 6.31 6.15 0.72
N PRO A 8 6.66 4.86 0.54
CA PRO A 8 7.32 4.40 -0.67
C PRO A 8 6.44 4.65 -1.90
N ARG A 9 7.05 4.98 -3.02
CA ARG A 9 6.39 5.17 -4.31
C ARG A 9 7.21 4.51 -5.42
N ILE A 10 6.56 4.11 -6.50
CA ILE A 10 7.21 3.54 -7.69
C ILE A 10 7.01 4.38 -8.95
N GLY A 11 6.16 5.40 -8.89
CA GLY A 11 5.92 6.28 -10.02
C GLY A 11 5.10 7.52 -9.68
N ALA A 12 4.83 8.34 -10.68
CA ALA A 12 4.10 9.60 -10.54
C ALA A 12 2.63 9.40 -10.14
N VAL A 13 1.96 8.40 -10.71
CA VAL A 13 0.60 7.98 -10.33
C VAL A 13 0.64 6.98 -9.19
N ASP A 14 1.65 6.14 -9.14
CA ASP A 14 1.95 5.14 -8.12
C ASP A 14 0.91 4.00 -8.05
N VAL A 15 -0.34 4.28 -7.67
CA VAL A 15 -1.36 3.24 -7.44
C VAL A 15 -2.72 3.65 -8.03
N ILE A 16 -3.35 2.74 -8.77
CA ILE A 16 -4.72 2.87 -9.29
C ILE A 16 -5.56 1.69 -8.77
N PRO A 17 -6.38 1.88 -7.72
CA PRO A 17 -7.27 0.84 -7.22
C PRO A 17 -8.62 0.88 -7.91
N PHE A 18 -9.13 -0.29 -8.31
CA PHE A 18 -10.53 -0.51 -8.62
C PHE A 18 -11.20 -1.21 -7.44
N THR A 19 -12.36 -0.73 -7.04
CA THR A 19 -13.12 -1.27 -5.90
C THR A 19 -14.58 -1.46 -6.30
N PRO A 20 -15.20 -2.60 -5.95
CA PRO A 20 -16.60 -2.82 -6.25
C PRO A 20 -17.48 -1.79 -5.53
N TRP A 21 -18.46 -1.26 -6.25
CA TRP A 21 -19.42 -0.29 -5.74
C TRP A 21 -20.80 -0.51 -6.37
N GLY A 22 -21.87 -0.40 -5.56
CA GLY A 22 -23.22 -0.63 -6.03
C GLY A 22 -23.42 -2.04 -6.57
N ILE A 23 -23.73 -2.15 -7.85
CA ILE A 23 -23.93 -3.42 -8.56
C ILE A 23 -22.63 -4.00 -9.16
N THR A 24 -21.53 -3.24 -9.14
CA THR A 24 -20.24 -3.68 -9.70
C THR A 24 -19.63 -4.76 -8.82
N THR A 25 -19.20 -5.85 -9.44
CA THR A 25 -18.58 -6.99 -8.76
C THR A 25 -17.06 -6.84 -8.65
N MET A 26 -16.43 -7.70 -7.87
CA MET A 26 -14.96 -7.79 -7.83
C MET A 26 -14.42 -8.26 -9.18
N GLU A 27 -15.10 -9.18 -9.86
CA GLU A 27 -14.71 -9.66 -11.18
C GLU A 27 -14.69 -8.53 -12.23
N ASP A 28 -15.70 -7.66 -12.22
CA ASP A 28 -15.71 -6.46 -13.06
C ASP A 28 -14.49 -5.58 -12.80
N CYS A 29 -14.12 -5.42 -11.53
CA CYS A 29 -12.94 -4.65 -11.14
C CYS A 29 -11.63 -5.30 -11.61
N ILE A 30 -11.53 -6.62 -11.55
CA ILE A 30 -10.37 -7.38 -12.04
C ILE A 30 -10.22 -7.19 -13.57
N VAL A 31 -11.29 -7.41 -14.32
CA VAL A 31 -11.30 -7.24 -15.77
C VAL A 31 -10.91 -5.81 -16.15
N LEU A 32 -11.46 -4.82 -15.45
CA LEU A 32 -11.15 -3.41 -15.69
C LEU A 32 -9.68 -3.09 -15.38
N ALA A 33 -9.16 -3.56 -14.23
CA ALA A 33 -7.77 -3.36 -13.84
C ALA A 33 -6.79 -3.92 -14.89
N GLN A 34 -7.07 -5.13 -15.39
CA GLN A 34 -6.25 -5.77 -16.42
C GLN A 34 -6.34 -5.03 -17.75
N SER A 35 -7.54 -4.60 -18.17
CA SER A 35 -7.74 -3.86 -19.41
C SER A 35 -7.01 -2.53 -19.40
N VAL A 36 -7.24 -1.72 -18.35
CA VAL A 36 -6.56 -0.42 -18.16
C VAL A 36 -5.05 -0.60 -18.05
N GLY A 37 -4.60 -1.66 -17.38
CA GLY A 37 -3.18 -1.97 -17.27
C GLY A 37 -2.51 -2.21 -18.63
N ARG A 38 -3.14 -3.01 -19.48
CA ARG A 38 -2.63 -3.24 -20.85
C ARG A 38 -2.60 -1.96 -21.69
N GLU A 39 -3.64 -1.15 -21.60
CA GLU A 39 -3.71 0.12 -22.33
C GLU A 39 -2.63 1.09 -21.89
N ILE A 40 -2.44 1.27 -20.57
CA ILE A 40 -1.40 2.14 -20.01
C ILE A 40 -0.01 1.66 -20.45
N ALA A 41 0.26 0.38 -20.33
CA ALA A 41 1.54 -0.20 -20.75
C ALA A 41 1.82 0.03 -22.24
N LYS A 42 0.81 -0.16 -23.11
CA LYS A 42 0.93 0.03 -24.56
C LYS A 42 1.06 1.51 -24.93
N LYS A 43 0.22 2.37 -24.37
CA LYS A 43 0.13 3.79 -24.76
C LYS A 43 1.30 4.63 -24.23
N TYR A 44 1.73 4.36 -23.01
CA TYR A 44 2.76 5.15 -22.34
C TYR A 44 4.10 4.43 -22.20
N LEU A 45 4.21 3.18 -22.68
CA LEU A 45 5.42 2.33 -22.54
C LEU A 45 5.88 2.24 -21.07
N MET A 46 4.92 2.29 -20.16
CA MET A 46 5.14 2.31 -18.72
C MET A 46 4.99 0.90 -18.14
N PRO A 47 5.89 0.44 -17.25
CA PRO A 47 5.71 -0.83 -16.55
C PRO A 47 4.51 -0.76 -15.61
N VAL A 48 3.69 -1.82 -15.67
CA VAL A 48 2.45 -1.97 -14.89
C VAL A 48 2.52 -3.25 -14.07
N TYR A 49 2.23 -3.14 -12.79
CA TYR A 49 2.09 -4.23 -11.84
C TYR A 49 0.61 -4.40 -11.49
N LEU A 50 0.08 -5.60 -11.66
CA LEU A 50 -1.27 -5.91 -11.20
C LEU A 50 -1.23 -6.39 -9.75
N TYR A 51 -2.10 -5.85 -8.87
CA TYR A 51 -2.08 -6.20 -7.46
C TYR A 51 -3.47 -6.54 -6.91
N GLY A 52 -3.50 -7.09 -5.67
CA GLY A 52 -4.72 -7.52 -5.01
C GLY A 52 -5.38 -8.67 -5.78
N GLU A 53 -6.70 -8.61 -5.93
CA GLU A 53 -7.45 -9.64 -6.64
C GLU A 53 -7.16 -9.69 -8.15
N ALA A 54 -6.55 -8.62 -8.71
CA ALA A 54 -6.14 -8.59 -10.12
C ALA A 54 -4.72 -9.13 -10.37
N ALA A 55 -3.98 -9.50 -9.34
CA ALA A 55 -2.61 -10.00 -9.45
C ALA A 55 -2.54 -11.26 -10.32
N LEU A 56 -1.50 -11.34 -11.19
CA LEU A 56 -1.25 -12.52 -12.03
C LEU A 56 -0.29 -13.51 -11.37
N ILE A 57 0.47 -13.06 -10.40
CA ILE A 57 1.40 -13.89 -9.61
C ILE A 57 1.23 -13.61 -8.12
N PRO A 58 1.44 -14.59 -7.24
CA PRO A 58 1.24 -14.44 -5.79
C PRO A 58 2.07 -13.29 -5.17
N GLU A 59 3.27 -13.07 -5.67
CA GLU A 59 4.19 -12.04 -5.19
C GLU A 59 3.63 -10.62 -5.39
N HIS A 60 2.74 -10.42 -6.36
CA HIS A 60 2.11 -9.13 -6.65
C HIS A 60 0.79 -8.90 -5.88
N GLU A 61 0.19 -9.91 -5.25
CA GLU A 61 -1.03 -9.71 -4.45
C GLU A 61 -0.86 -8.63 -3.40
N ASN A 62 0.32 -8.58 -2.77
CA ASN A 62 0.60 -7.60 -1.74
C ASN A 62 1.29 -6.36 -2.32
N LEU A 63 0.52 -5.28 -2.51
CA LEU A 63 1.02 -3.98 -2.97
C LEU A 63 2.29 -3.50 -2.23
N SER A 64 2.45 -3.85 -0.94
CA SER A 64 3.62 -3.44 -0.17
C SER A 64 4.91 -4.12 -0.65
N LEU A 65 4.81 -5.34 -1.22
CA LEU A 65 5.95 -6.04 -1.83
C LEU A 65 6.36 -5.38 -3.15
N ILE A 66 5.38 -5.04 -4.00
CA ILE A 66 5.64 -4.29 -5.25
C ILE A 66 6.36 -2.97 -4.95
N ARG A 67 5.93 -2.25 -3.89
CA ARG A 67 6.47 -0.93 -3.51
C ARG A 67 7.71 -1.00 -2.60
N ARG A 68 8.17 -2.20 -2.25
CA ARG A 68 9.35 -2.40 -1.38
C ARG A 68 10.57 -1.66 -1.92
N GLY A 69 11.21 -0.87 -1.07
CA GLY A 69 12.39 -0.08 -1.41
C GLY A 69 12.13 1.11 -2.35
N GLY A 70 10.86 1.35 -2.74
CA GLY A 70 10.47 2.50 -3.55
C GLY A 70 10.97 2.45 -4.99
N TYR A 71 10.95 3.62 -5.64
CA TYR A 71 11.44 3.82 -7.00
C TYR A 71 12.90 3.43 -7.17
N GLU A 72 13.71 3.76 -6.18
CA GLU A 72 15.17 3.61 -6.20
C GLU A 72 15.57 2.13 -6.22
N SER A 73 14.93 1.29 -5.41
CA SER A 73 15.14 -0.16 -5.43
C SER A 73 14.60 -0.78 -6.73
N LEU A 74 13.39 -0.37 -7.13
CA LEU A 74 12.78 -0.90 -8.35
C LEU A 74 13.60 -0.58 -9.60
N LEU A 75 14.24 0.58 -9.66
CA LEU A 75 15.13 0.95 -10.77
C LEU A 75 16.29 -0.05 -10.97
N GLN A 76 16.79 -0.60 -9.87
CA GLN A 76 17.90 -1.57 -9.88
C GLN A 76 17.42 -3.01 -10.10
N GLU A 77 16.21 -3.34 -9.66
CA GLU A 77 15.72 -4.71 -9.55
C GLU A 77 14.84 -5.15 -10.74
N ILE A 78 14.13 -4.22 -11.39
CA ILE A 78 13.09 -4.49 -12.39
C ILE A 78 13.52 -5.43 -13.54
N HIS A 79 14.80 -5.43 -13.89
CA HIS A 79 15.33 -6.24 -14.98
C HIS A 79 16.09 -7.50 -14.52
N ARG A 80 16.40 -7.61 -13.21
CA ARG A 80 17.25 -8.68 -12.65
C ARG A 80 16.48 -9.66 -11.78
N VAL A 81 15.51 -9.17 -11.04
CA VAL A 81 14.79 -9.94 -10.02
C VAL A 81 13.44 -10.39 -10.56
N ALA A 82 13.15 -11.69 -10.49
CA ALA A 82 11.99 -12.28 -11.15
C ALA A 82 10.65 -11.71 -10.66
N ASP A 83 10.48 -11.58 -9.34
CA ASP A 83 9.29 -11.03 -8.69
C ASP A 83 9.16 -9.50 -8.77
N ARG A 84 10.14 -8.85 -9.42
CA ARG A 84 10.13 -7.41 -9.70
C ARG A 84 9.83 -7.09 -11.17
N LYS A 85 9.63 -8.10 -12.01
CA LYS A 85 9.24 -7.87 -13.39
C LYS A 85 7.78 -7.41 -13.46
N PRO A 86 7.46 -6.42 -14.32
CA PRO A 86 6.10 -5.96 -14.48
C PRO A 86 5.23 -7.02 -15.19
N ASP A 87 3.93 -7.01 -14.91
CA ASP A 87 2.95 -7.85 -15.60
C ASP A 87 2.72 -7.39 -17.04
N TYR A 88 2.78 -6.07 -17.27
CA TYR A 88 2.69 -5.47 -18.61
C TYR A 88 3.75 -4.39 -18.79
N GLY A 89 4.13 -4.18 -20.06
CA GLY A 89 5.08 -3.14 -20.44
C GLY A 89 6.54 -3.61 -20.41
N LEU A 90 7.44 -2.66 -20.37
CA LEU A 90 8.88 -2.90 -20.45
C LEU A 90 9.48 -3.18 -19.08
N THR A 91 10.52 -4.03 -19.04
CA THR A 91 11.31 -4.29 -17.81
C THR A 91 12.32 -3.17 -17.52
N ARG A 92 11.87 -1.93 -17.71
CA ARG A 92 12.62 -0.71 -17.36
C ARG A 92 11.62 0.38 -16.96
N LEU A 93 11.96 1.19 -15.97
CA LEU A 93 11.10 2.30 -15.54
C LEU A 93 10.96 3.36 -16.63
N HIS A 94 9.76 3.92 -16.73
CA HIS A 94 9.54 5.08 -17.59
C HIS A 94 10.33 6.29 -17.01
N PRO A 95 11.09 7.05 -17.84
CA PRO A 95 12.03 8.06 -17.33
C PRO A 95 11.39 9.18 -16.49
N THR A 96 10.14 9.54 -16.75
CA THR A 96 9.41 10.59 -16.01
C THR A 96 8.27 10.04 -15.16
N LEU A 97 7.58 8.99 -15.61
CA LEU A 97 6.39 8.44 -14.94
C LEU A 97 6.72 7.31 -13.95
N GLY A 98 7.88 6.64 -14.10
CA GLY A 98 8.22 5.48 -13.28
C GLY A 98 7.45 4.24 -13.67
N ALA A 99 6.79 3.62 -12.69
CA ALA A 99 5.88 2.48 -12.84
C ALA A 99 4.54 2.79 -12.17
N VAL A 100 3.53 1.94 -12.43
CA VAL A 100 2.24 2.03 -11.77
C VAL A 100 1.77 0.66 -11.30
N ALA A 101 1.19 0.60 -10.10
CA ALA A 101 0.48 -0.56 -9.59
C ALA A 101 -1.03 -0.36 -9.82
N ILE A 102 -1.67 -1.28 -10.56
CA ILE A 102 -3.10 -1.24 -10.85
C ILE A 102 -3.73 -2.49 -10.26
N GLY A 103 -4.83 -2.38 -9.53
CA GLY A 103 -5.39 -3.56 -8.91
C GLY A 103 -6.86 -3.48 -8.58
N ALA A 104 -7.42 -4.65 -8.24
CA ALA A 104 -8.76 -4.78 -7.72
C ALA A 104 -8.70 -5.18 -6.24
N ARG A 105 -9.48 -4.50 -5.40
CA ARG A 105 -9.52 -4.78 -3.95
C ARG A 105 -10.82 -4.31 -3.33
N ASN A 106 -11.15 -4.87 -2.19
CA ASN A 106 -12.24 -4.33 -1.39
C ASN A 106 -11.94 -2.90 -0.90
N PRO A 107 -12.97 -2.07 -0.66
CA PRO A 107 -12.80 -0.78 -0.01
C PRO A 107 -12.06 -0.94 1.31
N LEU A 108 -11.11 -0.04 1.58
CA LEU A 108 -10.43 0.02 2.87
C LEU A 108 -10.74 1.33 3.59
N VAL A 109 -10.61 1.31 4.92
CA VAL A 109 -10.69 2.52 5.74
C VAL A 109 -9.28 2.90 6.18
N ALA A 110 -8.82 4.07 5.75
CA ALA A 110 -7.62 4.68 6.30
C ALA A 110 -7.98 5.38 7.61
N PHE A 111 -7.34 4.96 8.70
CA PHE A 111 -7.59 5.48 10.03
C PHE A 111 -6.28 5.69 10.79
N ASN A 112 -6.07 6.87 11.31
CA ASN A 112 -4.82 7.24 11.96
C ASN A 112 -5.07 7.73 13.39
N VAL A 113 -4.18 7.37 14.30
CA VAL A 113 -4.19 7.83 15.69
C VAL A 113 -2.92 8.59 16.01
N ASN A 114 -3.05 9.86 16.39
CA ASN A 114 -1.95 10.66 16.83
C ASN A 114 -1.61 10.35 18.29
N LEU A 115 -0.34 10.20 18.60
CA LEU A 115 0.17 10.01 19.94
C LEU A 115 0.81 11.31 20.43
N LYS A 116 0.59 11.67 21.69
CA LYS A 116 1.26 12.82 22.35
C LYS A 116 2.70 12.43 22.72
N SER A 117 3.50 12.13 21.72
CA SER A 117 4.91 11.76 21.84
C SER A 117 5.66 12.18 20.59
N THR A 118 6.94 12.46 20.69
CA THR A 118 7.87 12.71 19.59
C THR A 118 8.71 11.48 19.25
N ASP A 119 8.67 10.45 20.10
CA ASP A 119 9.43 9.23 19.90
C ASP A 119 8.75 8.29 18.90
N ILE A 120 9.30 8.24 17.69
CA ILE A 120 8.84 7.35 16.61
C ILE A 120 8.91 5.86 16.99
N LYS A 121 9.76 5.46 17.93
CA LYS A 121 9.86 4.07 18.36
C LYS A 121 8.56 3.61 19.00
N ILE A 122 7.93 4.45 19.82
CA ILE A 122 6.63 4.19 20.45
C ILE A 122 5.58 3.90 19.37
N ALA A 123 5.45 4.77 18.38
CA ALA A 123 4.46 4.56 17.29
C ALA A 123 4.74 3.29 16.49
N LYS A 124 6.01 2.95 16.24
CA LYS A 124 6.39 1.71 15.53
C LYS A 124 6.06 0.46 16.34
N GLU A 125 6.33 0.45 17.64
CA GLU A 125 6.00 -0.70 18.51
C GLU A 125 4.48 -0.89 18.63
N ILE A 126 3.71 0.18 18.82
CA ILE A 126 2.25 0.12 18.84
C ILE A 126 1.72 -0.38 17.49
N ALA A 127 2.20 0.16 16.37
CA ALA A 127 1.81 -0.28 15.03
C ALA A 127 2.08 -1.78 14.82
N LYS A 128 3.20 -2.30 15.34
CA LYS A 128 3.53 -3.72 15.30
C LYS A 128 2.53 -4.58 16.08
N LYS A 129 2.08 -4.12 17.25
CA LYS A 129 1.08 -4.81 18.06
C LYS A 129 -0.32 -4.78 17.46
N VAL A 130 -0.64 -3.74 16.71
CA VAL A 130 -1.97 -3.58 16.08
C VAL A 130 -2.10 -4.40 14.80
N ARG A 131 -1.01 -4.65 14.08
CA ARG A 131 -1.02 -5.43 12.82
C ARG A 131 -1.39 -6.88 13.03
N GLY A 132 -2.27 -7.42 12.16
CA GLY A 132 -2.66 -8.82 12.19
C GLY A 132 -1.50 -9.81 12.01
N GLU A 133 -0.48 -9.43 11.28
CA GLU A 133 0.75 -10.23 11.06
C GLU A 133 1.48 -10.60 12.35
N TYR A 134 1.26 -9.87 13.44
CA TYR A 134 1.91 -10.08 14.74
C TYR A 134 0.90 -10.41 15.86
N GLY A 135 -0.24 -11.00 15.52
CA GLY A 135 -1.27 -11.37 16.47
C GLY A 135 -2.22 -10.25 16.88
N GLY A 136 -2.17 -9.11 16.18
CA GLY A 136 -3.12 -8.00 16.35
C GLY A 136 -4.43 -8.21 15.60
N LEU A 137 -5.03 -7.12 15.14
CA LEU A 137 -6.32 -7.14 14.44
C LEU A 137 -6.19 -7.70 13.02
N THR A 138 -7.01 -8.70 12.71
CA THR A 138 -7.06 -9.33 11.38
C THR A 138 -7.36 -8.31 10.29
N ARG A 139 -6.66 -8.41 9.14
CA ARG A 139 -6.84 -7.49 8.00
C ARG A 139 -6.60 -6.02 8.33
N VAL A 140 -5.75 -5.73 9.31
CA VAL A 140 -5.26 -4.38 9.60
C VAL A 140 -3.78 -4.31 9.29
N LYS A 141 -3.39 -3.34 8.46
CA LYS A 141 -2.01 -2.90 8.27
C LYS A 141 -1.77 -1.64 9.08
N ALA A 142 -0.63 -1.54 9.76
CA ALA A 142 -0.27 -0.37 10.55
C ALA A 142 1.21 -0.06 10.45
N ILE A 143 1.57 1.22 10.44
CA ILE A 143 2.93 1.73 10.50
C ILE A 143 3.02 2.90 11.47
N GLY A 144 4.18 3.09 12.10
CA GLY A 144 4.49 4.30 12.85
C GLY A 144 5.03 5.38 11.91
N VAL A 145 4.48 6.59 11.99
CA VAL A 145 4.84 7.75 11.16
C VAL A 145 5.24 8.91 12.05
N ASN A 146 6.27 9.66 11.66
CA ASN A 146 6.66 10.89 12.34
C ASN A 146 6.01 12.09 11.65
N LEU A 147 5.16 12.83 12.34
CA LEU A 147 4.56 14.08 11.87
C LEU A 147 5.41 15.27 12.32
N ARG A 148 6.58 15.43 11.72
CA ARG A 148 7.57 16.48 12.10
C ARG A 148 6.99 17.88 12.18
N SER A 149 6.07 18.23 11.26
CA SER A 149 5.42 19.55 11.24
C SER A 149 4.47 19.81 12.41
N ARG A 150 4.09 18.75 13.16
CA ARG A 150 3.17 18.83 14.29
C ARG A 150 3.80 18.42 15.62
N ASP A 151 5.07 18.05 15.59
CA ASP A 151 5.82 17.54 16.76
C ASP A 151 5.11 16.35 17.45
N LEU A 152 4.58 15.43 16.63
CA LEU A 152 3.83 14.26 17.06
C LEU A 152 4.27 13.03 16.28
N VAL A 153 4.02 11.86 16.86
CA VAL A 153 4.07 10.61 16.11
C VAL A 153 2.67 10.03 15.93
N GLN A 154 2.48 9.20 14.92
CA GLN A 154 1.19 8.69 14.52
C GLN A 154 1.26 7.19 14.26
N VAL A 155 0.24 6.46 14.68
CA VAL A 155 -0.04 5.10 14.19
C VAL A 155 -0.98 5.25 12.99
N SER A 156 -0.43 5.04 11.79
CA SER A 156 -1.19 5.09 10.54
C SER A 156 -1.65 3.69 10.18
N MET A 157 -2.96 3.52 9.95
CA MET A 157 -3.60 2.22 9.74
C MET A 157 -4.43 2.19 8.47
N ASN A 158 -4.44 1.01 7.82
CA ASN A 158 -5.38 0.65 6.79
C ASN A 158 -6.18 -0.59 7.24
N LEU A 159 -7.46 -0.40 7.47
CA LEU A 159 -8.40 -1.48 7.77
C LEU A 159 -8.87 -2.06 6.42
N LEU A 160 -8.29 -3.19 6.03
CA LEU A 160 -8.56 -3.85 4.74
C LEU A 160 -9.93 -4.54 4.71
N ASN A 161 -10.49 -4.80 5.88
CA ASN A 161 -11.85 -5.28 6.06
C ASN A 161 -12.43 -4.71 7.36
N TYR A 162 -13.08 -3.56 7.24
CA TYR A 162 -13.67 -2.83 8.38
C TYR A 162 -14.85 -3.56 9.05
N ARG A 163 -15.39 -4.60 8.40
CA ARG A 163 -16.43 -5.46 9.00
C ARG A 163 -15.84 -6.51 9.93
N MET A 164 -14.60 -6.94 9.68
CA MET A 164 -13.88 -7.88 10.56
C MET A 164 -13.16 -7.17 11.70
N SER A 165 -12.51 -6.05 11.39
CA SER A 165 -11.80 -5.22 12.37
C SER A 165 -12.27 -3.78 12.23
N THR A 166 -13.05 -3.33 13.20
CA THR A 166 -13.70 -2.03 13.17
C THR A 166 -12.74 -0.90 13.58
N VAL A 167 -13.08 0.34 13.21
CA VAL A 167 -12.33 1.54 13.63
C VAL A 167 -12.28 1.63 15.16
N VAL A 168 -13.35 1.28 15.86
CA VAL A 168 -13.44 1.30 17.32
C VAL A 168 -12.43 0.32 17.93
N GLN A 169 -12.38 -0.92 17.44
CA GLN A 169 -11.40 -1.91 17.90
C GLN A 169 -9.97 -1.46 17.66
N ALA A 170 -9.70 -0.88 16.49
CA ALA A 170 -8.37 -0.37 16.15
C ALA A 170 -7.95 0.78 17.09
N TYR A 171 -8.87 1.72 17.37
CA TYR A 171 -8.62 2.82 18.29
C TYR A 171 -8.37 2.34 19.73
N GLU A 172 -9.23 1.47 20.27
CA GLU A 172 -9.08 0.96 21.63
C GLU A 172 -7.78 0.14 21.79
N LEU A 173 -7.39 -0.65 20.79
CA LEU A 173 -6.12 -1.37 20.85
C LEU A 173 -4.92 -0.43 20.87
N VAL A 174 -4.90 0.60 19.99
CA VAL A 174 -3.86 1.64 20.04
C VAL A 174 -3.80 2.31 21.40
N LYS A 175 -4.95 2.66 21.98
CA LYS A 175 -5.06 3.31 23.29
C LYS A 175 -4.56 2.43 24.43
N ILE A 176 -4.88 1.12 24.39
CA ILE A 176 -4.38 0.14 25.37
C ILE A 176 -2.86 0.03 25.29
N GLU A 177 -2.31 -0.12 24.09
CA GLU A 177 -0.87 -0.21 23.92
C GLU A 177 -0.14 1.09 24.28
N ALA A 178 -0.72 2.25 23.96
CA ALA A 178 -0.13 3.55 24.29
C ALA A 178 -0.01 3.82 25.82
N ARG A 179 -0.88 3.22 26.64
CA ARG A 179 -0.81 3.34 28.11
C ARG A 179 0.42 2.68 28.74
N ARG A 180 1.18 1.91 27.97
CA ARG A 180 2.39 1.22 28.42
C ARG A 180 3.65 2.11 28.39
N TYR A 181 3.50 3.29 27.77
CA TYR A 181 4.56 4.29 27.58
C TYR A 181 4.22 5.62 28.25
#